data_c8ee0d14ed0015f7612dacc6e9afe7b6
#
_entry.id   c8ee0d14ed0015f7612dacc6e9afe7b6
#
_cell.length_a   1.000
_cell.length_b   1.000
_cell.length_c   1.000
_cell.angle_alpha   90.00
_cell.angle_beta   90.00
_cell.angle_gamma   90.00
#
_symmetry.space_group_name_H-M   'P 1'
#
loop_
_entity.id
_entity.type
_entity.pdbx_description
1 polymer ?
#
loop_
_entity_poly.entity_id
_entity_poly.type
_entity_poly.pdbx_seq_one_letter_code
_entity_poly.pdbx_strand_id
1 'polypeptide(L)'
;MKGRPDGQPVPTWLPEVSPQKTQMTGADYANLVALYVARRFESRGLKAYREVRVGKTIIAKNRCIDILCVGENGQKAFAIECKFQDSQGTVDEKIPYALDDLQALPMTGCIAYAGVGFSAGVLHMLAASPHAAFCLPTMGQIESTNDTRELDHLLAVHFGWWDVLIERKKPV
;
A
#
# COMPACT_ATOMS: atom_id res chain seq x y z
N MET A 1 9.34 -23.85 32.75
CA MET A 1 8.89 -25.02 31.95
C MET A 1 7.41 -25.23 32.18
N LYS A 2 6.57 -24.98 31.18
CA LYS A 2 5.13 -25.30 31.22
C LYS A 2 4.98 -26.67 30.53
N GLY A 3 4.85 -27.75 31.31
CA GLY A 3 4.55 -29.09 30.81
C GLY A 3 3.10 -29.13 30.26
N ARG A 4 2.84 -30.09 29.38
CA ARG A 4 1.48 -30.40 28.93
C ARG A 4 0.62 -30.85 30.11
N PRO A 5 -0.71 -30.72 30.02
CA PRO A 5 -1.63 -31.11 31.09
C PRO A 5 -1.56 -32.63 31.44
N ASP A 6 -0.93 -33.45 30.62
CA ASP A 6 -0.72 -34.90 30.79
C ASP A 6 0.61 -35.29 31.44
N GLY A 7 1.44 -34.28 31.83
CA GLY A 7 2.69 -34.53 32.56
C GLY A 7 3.81 -35.22 31.78
N GLN A 8 3.67 -35.39 30.46
CA GLN A 8 4.73 -36.02 29.65
C GLN A 8 5.80 -35.00 29.22
N PRO A 9 7.11 -35.35 29.26
CA PRO A 9 8.16 -34.45 28.81
C PRO A 9 8.06 -34.21 27.31
N VAL A 10 8.22 -32.93 26.89
CA VAL A 10 8.23 -32.54 25.47
C VAL A 10 9.44 -33.21 24.80
N PRO A 11 9.27 -33.95 23.68
CA PRO A 11 10.38 -34.59 22.99
C PRO A 11 11.39 -33.55 22.48
N THR A 12 12.67 -33.78 22.77
CA THR A 12 13.78 -32.87 22.40
C THR A 12 14.05 -32.70 20.89
N TRP A 13 13.33 -33.46 20.05
CA TRP A 13 13.44 -33.38 18.59
C TRP A 13 12.40 -32.43 17.94
N LEU A 14 11.43 -31.90 18.72
CA LEU A 14 10.55 -30.83 18.19
C LEU A 14 11.40 -29.60 17.97
N PRO A 15 11.43 -29.04 16.73
CA PRO A 15 12.09 -27.76 16.49
C PRO A 15 11.44 -26.73 17.41
N GLU A 16 12.26 -25.98 18.14
CA GLU A 16 11.80 -24.77 18.81
C GLU A 16 11.17 -23.90 17.76
N VAL A 17 9.87 -23.69 17.86
CA VAL A 17 9.17 -22.69 17.05
C VAL A 17 9.68 -21.35 17.57
N SER A 18 10.74 -20.86 16.95
CA SER A 18 11.18 -19.49 17.14
C SER A 18 9.96 -18.60 16.91
N PRO A 19 9.65 -17.62 17.78
CA PRO A 19 8.60 -16.67 17.53
C PRO A 19 8.91 -16.02 16.18
N GLN A 20 8.14 -16.37 15.14
CA GLN A 20 8.28 -15.74 13.83
C GLN A 20 8.14 -14.25 14.06
N LYS A 21 9.12 -13.49 13.61
CA LYS A 21 9.08 -12.05 13.56
C LYS A 21 7.85 -11.66 12.73
N THR A 22 6.75 -11.34 13.41
CA THR A 22 5.49 -10.89 12.79
C THR A 22 5.53 -9.41 12.42
N GLN A 23 6.72 -8.90 12.08
CA GLN A 23 6.86 -7.51 11.67
C GLN A 23 6.77 -7.44 10.15
N MET A 24 5.70 -6.79 9.66
CA MET A 24 5.50 -6.51 8.24
C MET A 24 6.66 -5.71 7.68
N THR A 25 7.24 -6.16 6.58
CA THR A 25 8.26 -5.39 5.85
C THR A 25 7.61 -4.46 4.82
N GLY A 26 8.37 -3.50 4.28
CA GLY A 26 7.89 -2.66 3.18
C GLY A 26 7.48 -3.48 1.94
N ALA A 27 8.19 -4.57 1.65
CA ALA A 27 7.85 -5.47 0.55
C ALA A 27 6.55 -6.24 0.80
N ASP A 28 6.33 -6.72 2.05
CA ASP A 28 5.08 -7.37 2.44
C ASP A 28 3.91 -6.42 2.35
N TYR A 29 4.10 -5.18 2.80
CA TYR A 29 3.10 -4.13 2.70
C TYR A 29 2.74 -3.82 1.24
N ALA A 30 3.73 -3.65 0.37
CA ALA A 30 3.49 -3.40 -1.05
C ALA A 30 2.78 -4.59 -1.74
N ASN A 31 3.08 -5.84 -1.35
CA ASN A 31 2.35 -7.02 -1.79
C ASN A 31 0.89 -7.00 -1.33
N LEU A 32 0.66 -6.63 -0.06
CA LEU A 32 -0.68 -6.55 0.53
C LEU A 32 -1.54 -5.51 -0.19
N VAL A 33 -1.02 -4.31 -0.41
CA VAL A 33 -1.71 -3.25 -1.16
C VAL A 33 -1.99 -3.68 -2.60
N ALA A 34 -1.02 -4.30 -3.29
CA ALA A 34 -1.20 -4.77 -4.67
C ALA A 34 -2.31 -5.81 -4.78
N LEU A 35 -2.34 -6.80 -3.87
CA LEU A 35 -3.38 -7.82 -3.83
C LEU A 35 -4.76 -7.22 -3.53
N TYR A 36 -4.82 -6.29 -2.57
CA TYR A 36 -6.06 -5.58 -2.26
C TYR A 36 -6.60 -4.84 -3.48
N VAL A 37 -5.81 -3.98 -4.10
CA VAL A 37 -6.20 -3.18 -5.26
C VAL A 37 -6.64 -4.07 -6.43
N ALA A 38 -5.88 -5.12 -6.72
CA ALA A 38 -6.21 -6.06 -7.79
C ALA A 38 -7.57 -6.72 -7.58
N ARG A 39 -7.86 -7.20 -6.37
CA ARG A 39 -9.13 -7.87 -6.04
C ARG A 39 -10.30 -6.89 -5.93
N ARG A 40 -10.07 -5.76 -5.26
CA ARG A 40 -11.11 -4.73 -5.05
C ARG A 40 -11.68 -4.19 -6.35
N PHE A 41 -10.84 -4.02 -7.36
CA PHE A 41 -11.22 -3.41 -8.64
C PHE A 41 -11.18 -4.37 -9.83
N GLU A 42 -11.09 -5.69 -9.58
CA GLU A 42 -11.11 -6.72 -10.62
C GLU A 42 -12.34 -6.62 -11.50
N SER A 43 -13.52 -6.44 -10.91
CA SER A 43 -14.80 -6.30 -11.63
C SER A 43 -14.87 -5.04 -12.51
N ARG A 44 -13.95 -4.10 -12.33
CA ARG A 44 -13.79 -2.87 -13.13
C ARG A 44 -12.69 -3.00 -14.19
N GLY A 45 -12.16 -4.20 -14.39
CA GLY A 45 -11.10 -4.48 -15.36
C GLY A 45 -9.74 -3.91 -14.98
N LEU A 46 -9.53 -3.48 -13.72
CA LEU A 46 -8.22 -3.00 -13.27
C LEU A 46 -7.23 -4.14 -13.20
N LYS A 47 -6.03 -3.90 -13.72
CA LYS A 47 -4.88 -4.80 -13.60
C LYS A 47 -3.78 -4.12 -12.80
N ALA A 48 -3.26 -4.79 -11.77
CA ALA A 48 -2.15 -4.31 -10.97
C ALA A 48 -0.88 -5.12 -11.26
N TYR A 49 0.19 -4.42 -11.55
CA TYR A 49 1.50 -5.00 -11.85
C TYR A 49 2.51 -4.53 -10.79
N ARG A 50 3.38 -5.45 -10.34
CA ARG A 50 4.41 -5.17 -9.34
C ARG A 50 5.76 -4.84 -10.00
N GLU A 51 6.49 -3.92 -9.34
CA GLU A 51 7.90 -3.62 -9.64
C GLU A 51 8.17 -3.26 -11.11
N VAL A 52 7.35 -2.35 -11.65
CA VAL A 52 7.42 -1.94 -13.04
C VAL A 52 8.49 -0.86 -13.22
N ARG A 53 9.43 -1.08 -14.13
CA ARG A 53 10.49 -0.11 -14.46
C ARG A 53 9.97 0.95 -15.41
N VAL A 54 10.08 2.22 -15.01
CA VAL A 54 9.61 3.37 -15.79
C VAL A 54 10.63 4.51 -15.76
N GLY A 55 11.43 4.62 -16.79
CA GLY A 55 12.35 5.76 -16.96
C GLY A 55 13.33 5.97 -15.80
N LYS A 56 13.55 7.24 -15.45
CA LYS A 56 14.52 7.67 -14.44
C LYS A 56 13.82 8.48 -13.33
N THR A 57 14.38 8.41 -12.12
CA THR A 57 14.03 9.30 -11.01
C THR A 57 14.61 10.70 -11.23
N ILE A 58 14.22 11.69 -10.42
CA ILE A 58 14.76 13.05 -10.45
C ILE A 58 16.27 13.12 -10.19
N ILE A 59 16.87 12.06 -9.63
CA ILE A 59 18.31 11.93 -9.42
C ILE A 59 18.97 10.94 -10.42
N ALA A 60 18.37 10.76 -11.58
CA ALA A 60 18.84 9.93 -12.69
C ALA A 60 19.02 8.43 -12.40
N LYS A 61 18.48 7.89 -11.31
CA LYS A 61 18.45 6.45 -11.04
C LYS A 61 17.33 5.78 -11.83
N ASN A 62 17.46 4.49 -12.14
CA ASN A 62 16.36 3.72 -12.72
C ASN A 62 15.19 3.71 -11.74
N ARG A 63 14.02 4.18 -12.21
CA ARG A 63 12.79 4.18 -11.41
C ARG A 63 12.12 2.81 -11.50
N CYS A 64 11.72 2.29 -10.35
CA CYS A 64 10.89 1.11 -10.24
C CYS A 64 9.63 1.50 -9.45
N ILE A 65 8.47 1.42 -10.07
CA ILE A 65 7.18 1.68 -9.44
C ILE A 65 6.76 0.43 -8.68
N ASP A 66 6.39 0.56 -7.41
CA ASP A 66 5.99 -0.58 -6.58
C ASP A 66 4.74 -1.27 -7.13
N ILE A 67 3.73 -0.49 -7.54
CA ILE A 67 2.50 -1.01 -8.14
C ILE A 67 2.07 -0.09 -9.29
N LEU A 68 1.93 -0.65 -10.49
CA LEU A 68 1.34 0.03 -11.63
C LEU A 68 -0.07 -0.52 -11.86
N CYS A 69 -1.08 0.34 -11.70
CA CYS A 69 -2.46 0.04 -11.99
C CYS A 69 -2.80 0.47 -13.43
N VAL A 70 -3.37 -0.43 -14.23
CA VAL A 70 -3.78 -0.15 -15.60
C VAL A 70 -5.27 -0.45 -15.73
N GLY A 71 -6.03 0.53 -16.22
CA GLY A 71 -7.46 0.38 -16.49
C GLY A 71 -7.74 -0.56 -17.67
N GLU A 72 -8.98 -1.00 -17.75
CA GLU A 72 -9.45 -2.04 -18.70
C GLU A 72 -8.98 -1.80 -20.15
N ASN A 73 -9.03 -0.56 -20.62
CA ASN A 73 -8.69 -0.23 -22.01
C ASN A 73 -7.21 0.15 -22.21
N GLY A 74 -6.38 0.01 -21.19
CA GLY A 74 -4.97 0.43 -21.23
C GLY A 74 -4.74 1.94 -21.42
N GLN A 75 -5.80 2.75 -21.45
CA GLN A 75 -5.71 4.20 -21.71
C GLN A 75 -5.29 5.01 -20.47
N LYS A 76 -5.59 4.50 -19.29
CA LYS A 76 -5.24 5.15 -18.02
C LYS A 76 -4.35 4.24 -17.19
N ALA A 77 -3.31 4.82 -16.66
CA ALA A 77 -2.41 4.15 -15.72
C ALA A 77 -2.24 5.02 -14.46
N PHE A 78 -2.07 4.37 -13.32
CA PHE A 78 -1.86 5.02 -12.02
C PHE A 78 -0.73 4.32 -11.28
N ALA A 79 0.24 5.09 -10.82
CA ALA A 79 1.39 4.59 -10.07
C ALA A 79 1.14 4.65 -8.57
N ILE A 80 1.47 3.59 -7.84
CA ILE A 80 1.43 3.58 -6.38
C ILE A 80 2.83 3.25 -5.88
N GLU A 81 3.37 4.15 -5.08
CA GLU A 81 4.60 3.97 -4.32
C GLU A 81 4.22 3.61 -2.88
N CYS A 82 4.75 2.52 -2.33
CA CYS A 82 4.35 2.00 -1.01
C CYS A 82 5.38 2.38 0.05
N LYS A 83 4.93 2.97 1.16
CA LYS A 83 5.76 3.34 2.30
C LYS A 83 5.16 2.80 3.58
N PHE A 84 5.86 1.87 4.21
CA PHE A 84 5.48 1.29 5.50
C PHE A 84 6.53 1.59 6.55
N GLN A 85 6.10 2.09 7.70
CA GLN A 85 7.00 2.37 8.83
C GLN A 85 6.31 2.05 10.16
N ASP A 86 6.70 0.95 10.78
CA ASP A 86 6.12 0.47 12.04
C ASP A 86 6.90 0.92 13.29
N SER A 87 8.13 1.38 13.11
CA SER A 87 8.98 1.95 14.14
C SER A 87 9.71 3.16 13.59
N GLN A 88 10.20 4.04 14.46
CA GLN A 88 11.02 5.17 14.02
C GLN A 88 12.20 4.70 13.17
N GLY A 89 12.35 5.30 11.99
CA GLY A 89 13.35 4.88 11.02
C GLY A 89 13.56 5.90 9.90
N THR A 90 14.30 5.49 8.88
CA THR A 90 14.76 6.36 7.79
C THR A 90 13.70 6.60 6.69
N VAL A 91 12.48 6.07 6.81
CA VAL A 91 11.45 6.27 5.79
C VAL A 91 10.96 7.73 5.79
N ASP A 92 10.90 8.36 6.96
CA ASP A 92 10.51 9.77 7.11
C ASP A 92 11.33 10.70 6.20
N GLU A 93 12.64 10.53 6.17
CA GLU A 93 13.56 11.34 5.36
C GLU A 93 13.32 11.18 3.86
N LYS A 94 12.73 10.06 3.45
CA LYS A 94 12.48 9.73 2.04
C LYS A 94 11.14 10.23 1.53
N ILE A 95 10.22 10.65 2.41
CA ILE A 95 8.87 11.06 2.00
C ILE A 95 8.88 12.32 1.13
N PRO A 96 9.56 13.43 1.50
CA PRO A 96 9.61 14.62 0.65
C PRO A 96 10.14 14.31 -0.75
N TYR A 97 11.26 13.56 -0.82
CA TYR A 97 11.83 13.13 -2.10
C TYR A 97 10.86 12.26 -2.91
N ALA A 98 10.14 11.33 -2.26
CA ALA A 98 9.19 10.46 -2.95
C ALA A 98 7.99 11.24 -3.50
N LEU A 99 7.52 12.27 -2.81
CA LEU A 99 6.46 13.16 -3.28
C LEU A 99 6.93 13.97 -4.51
N ASP A 100 8.14 14.51 -4.48
CA ASP A 100 8.73 15.25 -5.62
C ASP A 100 8.94 14.32 -6.82
N ASP A 101 9.44 13.10 -6.59
CA ASP A 101 9.68 12.11 -7.63
C ASP A 101 8.36 11.65 -8.29
N LEU A 102 7.28 11.53 -7.53
CA LEU A 102 5.94 11.24 -8.08
C LEU A 102 5.45 12.34 -9.01
N GLN A 103 5.69 13.61 -8.70
CA GLN A 103 5.30 14.74 -9.58
C GLN A 103 6.09 14.74 -10.89
N ALA A 104 7.28 14.16 -10.91
CA ALA A 104 8.10 14.00 -12.11
C ALA A 104 7.73 12.74 -12.95
N LEU A 105 6.74 11.94 -12.52
CA LEU A 105 6.25 10.81 -13.31
C LEU A 105 5.49 11.28 -14.56
N PRO A 106 5.61 10.58 -15.70
CA PRO A 106 4.81 10.85 -16.89
C PRO A 106 3.33 10.40 -16.75
N MET A 107 2.92 9.98 -15.56
CA MET A 107 1.58 9.52 -15.24
C MET A 107 1.19 9.93 -13.83
N THR A 108 -0.10 9.92 -13.51
CA THR A 108 -0.60 10.18 -12.16
C THR A 108 -0.18 9.06 -11.20
N GLY A 109 0.13 9.43 -9.96
CA GLY A 109 0.47 8.47 -8.92
C GLY A 109 0.26 8.99 -7.51
N CYS A 110 0.40 8.10 -6.54
CA CYS A 110 0.36 8.44 -5.13
C CYS A 110 1.35 7.62 -4.30
N ILE A 111 1.60 8.09 -3.09
CA ILE A 111 2.19 7.28 -2.01
C ILE A 111 1.04 6.62 -1.24
N ALA A 112 0.98 5.30 -1.23
CA ALA A 112 0.21 4.54 -0.25
C ALA A 112 1.06 4.35 0.99
N TYR A 113 0.56 4.75 2.16
CA TYR A 113 1.33 4.66 3.41
C TYR A 113 0.55 4.01 4.53
N ALA A 114 1.27 3.35 5.45
CA ALA A 114 0.74 2.80 6.69
C ALA A 114 1.86 2.58 7.72
N GLY A 115 1.45 2.35 8.96
CA GLY A 115 2.34 2.11 10.09
C GLY A 115 2.32 3.25 11.10
N VAL A 116 2.79 2.97 12.31
CA VAL A 116 2.76 3.91 13.45
C VAL A 116 4.09 4.62 13.68
N GLY A 117 5.11 4.31 12.87
CA GLY A 117 6.47 4.81 13.07
C GLY A 117 6.78 6.18 12.44
N PHE A 118 5.86 6.75 11.66
CA PHE A 118 6.04 8.08 11.05
C PHE A 118 5.97 9.18 12.10
N SER A 119 6.81 10.20 11.94
CA SER A 119 6.72 11.41 12.76
C SER A 119 5.44 12.20 12.47
N ALA A 120 5.01 13.00 13.44
CA ALA A 120 3.82 13.85 13.28
C ALA A 120 3.96 14.82 12.10
N GLY A 121 5.15 15.36 11.86
CA GLY A 121 5.40 16.26 10.73
C GLY A 121 5.22 15.56 9.38
N VAL A 122 5.70 14.35 9.25
CA VAL A 122 5.54 13.54 8.03
C VAL A 122 4.08 13.12 7.84
N LEU A 123 3.37 12.73 8.91
CA LEU A 123 1.94 12.40 8.81
C LEU A 123 1.12 13.62 8.37
N HIS A 124 1.42 14.82 8.86
CA HIS A 124 0.76 16.05 8.39
C HIS A 124 1.06 16.33 6.91
N MET A 125 2.31 16.12 6.48
CA MET A 125 2.70 16.28 5.06
C MET A 125 1.94 15.29 4.16
N LEU A 126 1.87 14.02 4.54
CA LEU A 126 1.15 12.99 3.80
C LEU A 126 -0.35 13.29 3.75
N ALA A 127 -0.97 13.60 4.89
CA ALA A 127 -2.40 13.91 4.97
C ALA A 127 -2.80 15.18 4.18
N ALA A 128 -1.89 16.14 4.02
CA ALA A 128 -2.14 17.36 3.25
C ALA A 128 -1.86 17.17 1.75
N SER A 129 -1.20 16.09 1.35
CA SER A 129 -0.81 15.86 -0.05
C SER A 129 -1.95 15.22 -0.86
N PRO A 130 -2.32 15.77 -2.02
CA PRO A 130 -3.25 15.11 -2.94
C PRO A 130 -2.64 13.86 -3.60
N HIS A 131 -1.36 13.61 -3.38
CA HIS A 131 -0.60 12.48 -3.91
C HIS A 131 -0.23 11.45 -2.83
N ALA A 132 -0.95 11.42 -1.72
CA ALA A 132 -0.77 10.41 -0.69
C ALA A 132 -2.12 9.88 -0.21
N ALA A 133 -2.14 8.62 0.22
CA ALA A 133 -3.32 7.97 0.77
C ALA A 133 -2.93 7.00 1.87
N PHE A 134 -3.58 7.08 3.00
CA PHE A 134 -3.50 6.02 4.00
C PHE A 134 -4.16 4.76 3.44
N CYS A 135 -3.47 3.62 3.55
CA CYS A 135 -4.00 2.34 3.10
C CYS A 135 -3.41 1.20 3.91
N LEU A 136 -4.20 0.57 4.75
CA LEU A 136 -3.79 -0.62 5.51
C LEU A 136 -4.84 -1.74 5.34
N PRO A 137 -4.82 -2.46 4.19
CA PRO A 137 -5.74 -3.57 4.00
C PRO A 137 -5.38 -4.75 4.89
N THR A 138 -6.37 -5.61 5.16
CA THR A 138 -6.17 -6.91 5.76
C THR A 138 -6.01 -7.99 4.70
N MET A 139 -5.34 -9.10 5.06
CA MET A 139 -5.16 -10.22 4.13
C MET A 139 -6.52 -10.76 3.65
N GLY A 140 -6.68 -10.85 2.34
CA GLY A 140 -7.93 -11.34 1.72
C GLY A 140 -9.06 -10.34 1.64
N GLN A 141 -8.87 -9.10 2.09
CA GLN A 141 -9.86 -8.03 2.01
C GLN A 141 -10.22 -7.70 0.56
N ILE A 142 -11.52 -7.52 0.31
CA ILE A 142 -12.07 -7.12 -0.98
C ILE A 142 -12.87 -5.81 -0.82
N GLU A 143 -13.54 -5.65 0.32
CA GLU A 143 -14.40 -4.50 0.59
C GLU A 143 -13.58 -3.29 1.09
N SER A 144 -14.07 -2.09 0.76
CA SER A 144 -13.52 -0.84 1.28
C SER A 144 -13.79 -0.72 2.78
N THR A 145 -12.80 -0.25 3.52
CA THR A 145 -12.91 0.08 4.95
C THR A 145 -12.38 1.50 5.20
N ASN A 146 -12.48 1.98 6.43
CA ASN A 146 -11.87 3.26 6.78
C ASN A 146 -10.36 3.27 6.52
N ASP A 147 -9.70 2.10 6.65
CA ASP A 147 -8.26 1.97 6.49
C ASP A 147 -7.81 1.85 5.02
N THR A 148 -8.72 1.78 4.05
CA THR A 148 -8.41 1.66 2.63
C THR A 148 -9.09 2.74 1.78
N ARG A 149 -10.04 3.45 2.36
CA ARG A 149 -10.93 4.40 1.65
C ARG A 149 -10.17 5.51 0.92
N GLU A 150 -9.09 6.04 1.50
CA GLU A 150 -8.33 7.11 0.86
C GLU A 150 -7.74 6.67 -0.48
N LEU A 151 -7.12 5.48 -0.52
CA LEU A 151 -6.58 4.93 -1.76
C LEU A 151 -7.69 4.60 -2.76
N ASP A 152 -8.80 4.01 -2.29
CA ASP A 152 -9.96 3.72 -3.13
C ASP A 152 -10.50 4.98 -3.80
N HIS A 153 -10.57 6.09 -3.06
CA HIS A 153 -11.04 7.37 -3.58
C HIS A 153 -10.09 7.96 -4.62
N LEU A 154 -8.76 7.90 -4.40
CA LEU A 154 -7.78 8.37 -5.40
C LEU A 154 -7.89 7.58 -6.70
N LEU A 155 -7.98 6.25 -6.61
CA LEU A 155 -8.17 5.39 -7.78
C LEU A 155 -9.51 5.68 -8.47
N ALA A 156 -10.58 5.83 -7.69
CA ALA A 156 -11.91 6.13 -8.22
C ALA A 156 -11.95 7.46 -8.99
N VAL A 157 -11.36 8.53 -8.44
CA VAL A 157 -11.25 9.83 -9.14
C VAL A 157 -10.46 9.67 -10.43
N HIS A 158 -9.31 9.00 -10.38
CA HIS A 158 -8.44 8.86 -11.56
C HIS A 158 -9.11 8.07 -12.69
N PHE A 159 -9.74 6.93 -12.36
CA PHE A 159 -10.39 6.07 -13.35
C PHE A 159 -11.82 6.48 -13.69
N GLY A 160 -12.42 7.43 -12.96
CA GLY A 160 -13.78 7.92 -13.19
C GLY A 160 -14.85 7.00 -12.60
N TRP A 161 -14.56 6.27 -11.55
CA TRP A 161 -15.51 5.40 -10.85
C TRP A 161 -16.27 6.18 -9.78
N TRP A 162 -17.10 7.11 -10.21
CA TRP A 162 -17.81 8.05 -9.33
C TRP A 162 -18.74 7.38 -8.32
N ASP A 163 -19.26 6.20 -8.65
CA ASP A 163 -20.10 5.40 -7.77
C ASP A 163 -19.37 4.98 -6.48
N VAL A 164 -18.03 4.80 -6.51
CA VAL A 164 -17.21 4.54 -5.32
C VAL A 164 -17.22 5.73 -4.36
N LEU A 165 -17.20 6.96 -4.90
CA LEU A 165 -17.20 8.20 -4.11
C LEU A 165 -18.60 8.59 -3.64
N ILE A 166 -19.58 8.44 -4.53
CA ILE A 166 -20.97 8.81 -4.27
C ILE A 166 -21.63 7.82 -3.31
N GLU A 167 -21.20 6.54 -3.36
CA GLU A 167 -21.76 5.43 -2.59
C GLU A 167 -23.29 5.35 -2.78
N ARG A 168 -24.05 5.54 -1.67
CA ARG A 168 -25.52 5.50 -1.68
C ARG A 168 -26.18 6.88 -1.72
N LYS A 169 -25.44 7.93 -2.05
CA LYS A 169 -25.98 9.30 -2.15
C LYS A 169 -26.92 9.41 -3.35
N LYS A 170 -27.99 10.16 -3.18
CA LYS A 170 -28.92 10.47 -4.26
C LYS A 170 -28.56 11.84 -4.86
N PRO A 171 -28.69 12.01 -6.18
CA PRO A 171 -28.58 13.34 -6.78
C PRO A 171 -29.69 14.27 -6.26
N VAL A 172 -29.37 15.56 -6.16
CA VAL A 172 -30.30 16.62 -5.73
C VAL A 172 -31.13 17.05 -6.91
#